data_f1d19136472e9eb4f8d805cc879925f2
#
_entry.id   f1d19136472e9eb4f8d805cc879925f2
#
_cell.length_a   1.000
_cell.length_b   1.000
_cell.length_c   1.000
_cell.angle_alpha   90.00
_cell.angle_beta   90.00
_cell.angle_gamma   90.00
#
_symmetry.space_group_name_H-M   'P 1'
#
loop_
_entity.id
_entity.type
_entity.pdbx_description
1 polymer ?
#
loop_
_entity_poly.entity_id
_entity_poly.type
_entity_poly.pdbx_seq_one_letter_code
_entity_poly.pdbx_strand_id
1 'polypeptide(L)'
;MKKHALILGMLCGMALLITACEKKGSNTKLLGSWKSKDANVTLKITDKKFIMDGDEQNAEDYFTKGDTIFTSFEGNQPYTKFVIQKLDDQQMNLLYPDSVVVKFSR
;
A
#
# COMPACT_ATOMS: atom_id res chain seq x y z
N MET A 1 -32.02 -24.30 -25.68
CA MET A 1 -31.77 -24.26 -25.47
C MET A 1 -31.07 -24.22 -24.98
N LYS A 2 -30.96 -24.22 -24.66
CA LYS A 2 -30.37 -24.17 -24.14
C LYS A 2 -29.43 -23.90 -23.95
N LYS A 3 -29.16 -23.73 -24.14
CA LYS A 3 -28.30 -23.48 -24.08
C LYS A 3 -27.79 -22.69 -23.65
N HIS A 4 -27.92 -22.11 -23.45
CA HIS A 4 -27.48 -21.22 -23.09
C HIS A 4 -26.97 -21.12 -22.03
N ALA A 5 -27.37 -21.35 -21.57
CA ALA A 5 -27.02 -21.39 -20.46
C ALA A 5 -25.75 -21.49 -20.24
N LEU A 6 -25.49 -21.82 -20.49
CA LEU A 6 -24.40 -21.93 -20.26
C LEU A 6 -23.51 -21.07 -20.27
N ILE A 7 -23.61 -20.66 -20.49
CA ILE A 7 -22.81 -19.80 -20.74
C ILE A 7 -22.52 -18.98 -19.78
N LEU A 8 -23.29 -18.64 -19.21
CA LEU A 8 -23.11 -17.90 -18.26
C LEU A 8 -22.20 -18.25 -17.37
N GLY A 9 -22.12 -19.33 -17.15
CA GLY A 9 -21.26 -19.67 -16.12
C GLY A 9 -20.02 -19.09 -16.36
N MET A 10 -19.68 -19.12 -17.45
CA MET A 10 -18.42 -18.79 -17.67
C MET A 10 -18.16 -17.48 -17.30
N LEU A 11 -18.92 -16.69 -17.48
CA LEU A 11 -18.56 -15.45 -17.25
C LEU A 11 -18.28 -15.24 -15.92
N CYS A 12 -18.88 -15.84 -15.08
CA CYS A 12 -18.61 -15.56 -13.79
C CYS A 12 -17.29 -15.91 -13.51
N GLY A 13 -16.84 -16.83 -14.08
CA GLY A 13 -15.57 -17.23 -13.72
C GLY A 13 -14.64 -16.16 -13.92
N MET A 14 -14.71 -15.49 -14.95
CA MET A 14 -13.73 -14.61 -15.17
C MET A 14 -13.75 -13.55 -14.25
N ALA A 15 -14.75 -13.21 -13.77
CA ALA A 15 -14.74 -12.15 -12.87
C ALA A 15 -13.91 -12.48 -11.72
N LEU A 16 -13.96 -13.64 -11.31
CA LEU A 16 -13.22 -13.98 -10.20
C LEU A 16 -11.84 -13.87 -10.43
N LEU A 17 -11.43 -14.19 -11.52
CA LEU A 17 -10.08 -14.15 -11.76
C LEU A 17 -9.57 -12.81 -11.59
N ILE A 18 -10.22 -11.88 -12.02
CA ILE A 18 -9.77 -10.59 -11.93
C ILE A 18 -9.55 -10.20 -10.56
N THR A 19 -10.38 -10.59 -9.70
CA THR A 19 -10.18 -10.21 -8.36
C THR A 19 -8.92 -10.70 -7.84
N ALA A 20 -8.57 -11.85 -8.17
CA ALA A 20 -7.37 -12.40 -7.67
C ALA A 20 -6.22 -11.55 -8.08
N CYS A 21 -6.23 -11.06 -9.22
CA CYS A 21 -5.15 -10.28 -9.65
C CYS A 21 -5.00 -9.04 -8.87
N GLU A 22 -6.04 -8.45 -8.49
CA GLU A 22 -5.92 -7.27 -7.80
C GLU A 22 -5.30 -7.33 -6.52
N LYS A 23 -5.36 -8.40 -5.89
CA LYS A 23 -4.77 -8.46 -4.63
C LYS A 23 -3.37 -8.39 -4.60
N LYS A 24 -2.71 -8.67 -5.57
CA LYS A 24 -1.40 -8.69 -5.45
C LYS A 24 -0.87 -7.42 -5.44
N GLY A 25 -0.12 -7.10 -4.82
CA GLY A 25 0.64 -6.01 -4.91
C GLY A 25 0.19 -4.82 -4.23
N SER A 26 -0.45 -4.00 -4.78
CA SER A 26 -0.59 -2.73 -4.20
C SER A 26 -1.78 -2.62 -3.33
N ASN A 27 -1.68 -1.85 -2.31
CA ASN A 27 -2.76 -1.53 -1.46
C ASN A 27 -3.14 -0.10 -1.79
N THR A 28 -4.22 0.09 -2.52
CA THR A 28 -4.57 1.42 -2.99
C THR A 28 -4.91 2.37 -1.87
N LYS A 29 -5.26 1.86 -0.69
CA LYS A 29 -5.54 2.76 0.41
C LYS A 29 -4.28 3.42 0.93
N LEU A 30 -3.11 2.87 0.64
CA LEU A 30 -1.89 3.50 1.06
C LEU A 30 -1.56 4.69 0.18
N LEU A 31 -2.03 4.72 -1.06
CA LEU A 31 -1.58 5.72 -1.99
C LEU A 31 -2.09 7.12 -1.64
N GLY A 32 -1.26 8.09 -1.80
CA GLY A 32 -1.65 9.47 -1.59
C GLY A 32 -0.75 10.19 -0.63
N SER A 33 -1.20 11.35 -0.18
CA SER A 33 -0.43 12.18 0.73
C SER A 33 -1.01 12.10 2.12
N TRP A 34 -0.16 11.82 3.07
CA TRP A 34 -0.55 11.64 4.46
C TRP A 34 0.20 12.64 5.33
N LYS A 35 -0.39 13.02 6.45
CA LYS A 35 0.24 13.98 7.32
C LYS A 35 0.06 13.57 8.76
N SER A 36 1.09 13.70 9.57
CA SER A 36 1.02 13.42 10.99
C SER A 36 1.26 14.70 11.74
N LYS A 37 0.29 15.10 12.59
CA LYS A 37 0.47 16.31 13.35
C LYS A 37 1.37 16.06 14.50
N ASP A 38 1.28 14.91 15.11
CA ASP A 38 2.09 14.61 16.28
C ASP A 38 3.57 14.55 15.97
N ALA A 39 3.92 13.97 14.86
CA ALA A 39 5.31 13.82 14.50
C ALA A 39 5.79 14.90 13.55
N ASN A 40 4.87 15.75 13.08
CA ASN A 40 5.21 16.80 12.14
C ASN A 40 5.89 16.23 10.90
N VAL A 41 5.33 15.16 10.36
CA VAL A 41 5.88 14.47 9.21
C VAL A 41 4.83 14.41 8.12
N THR A 42 5.26 14.57 6.88
CA THR A 42 4.37 14.31 5.76
C THR A 42 4.92 13.11 5.02
N LEU A 43 4.03 12.34 4.40
CA LEU A 43 4.41 11.14 3.71
C LEU A 43 3.61 11.05 2.43
N LYS A 44 4.28 10.83 1.31
CA LYS A 44 3.59 10.66 0.06
C LYS A 44 3.93 9.27 -0.45
N ILE A 45 2.92 8.48 -0.73
CA ILE A 45 3.11 7.12 -1.20
C ILE A 45 2.49 7.01 -2.57
N THR A 46 3.28 6.66 -3.57
CA THR A 46 2.79 6.40 -4.90
C THR A 46 2.81 4.89 -5.11
N ASP A 47 2.54 4.43 -6.29
CA ASP A 47 2.53 2.98 -6.53
C ASP A 47 3.93 2.37 -6.43
N LYS A 48 4.99 3.17 -6.50
CA LYS A 48 6.33 2.65 -6.41
C LYS A 48 7.25 3.37 -5.47
N LYS A 49 6.87 4.54 -5.01
CA LYS A 49 7.76 5.38 -4.21
C LYS A 49 7.18 5.75 -2.85
N PHE A 50 8.07 5.84 -1.88
CA PHE A 50 7.73 6.20 -0.52
C PHE A 50 8.55 7.46 -0.23
N ILE A 51 7.89 8.60 -0.11
CA ILE A 51 8.57 9.89 -0.04
C ILE A 51 8.22 10.58 1.26
N MET A 52 9.23 10.87 2.07
CA MET A 52 9.00 11.46 3.35
C MET A 52 9.34 12.93 3.32
N ASP A 53 8.48 13.77 3.88
CA ASP A 53 8.66 15.21 3.99
C ASP A 53 8.90 15.90 2.63
N GLY A 54 8.36 15.35 1.57
CA GLY A 54 8.47 15.95 0.26
C GLY A 54 9.84 15.86 -0.37
N ASP A 55 10.74 15.08 0.20
CA ASP A 55 12.10 14.99 -0.28
C ASP A 55 12.18 13.99 -1.42
N GLU A 56 11.83 14.44 -2.62
CA GLU A 56 11.76 13.53 -3.74
C GLU A 56 13.13 13.08 -4.21
N GLN A 57 14.18 13.75 -3.84
CA GLN A 57 15.48 13.32 -4.22
C GLN A 57 15.90 12.10 -3.42
N ASN A 58 15.32 11.92 -2.25
CA ASN A 58 15.61 10.76 -1.44
C ASN A 58 14.39 9.83 -1.35
N ALA A 59 13.54 9.84 -2.37
CA ALA A 59 12.41 8.95 -2.42
C ALA A 59 12.93 7.51 -2.43
N GLU A 60 12.28 6.66 -1.67
CA GLU A 60 12.70 5.27 -1.60
C GLU A 60 11.75 4.39 -2.39
N ASP A 61 12.26 3.31 -2.91
CA ASP A 61 11.43 2.31 -3.53
C ASP A 61 10.78 1.52 -2.41
N TYR A 62 9.62 0.99 -2.64
CA TYR A 62 8.99 0.19 -1.60
C TYR A 62 8.17 -0.93 -2.21
N PHE A 63 7.89 -1.92 -1.41
CA PHE A 63 6.90 -2.93 -1.73
C PHE A 63 6.22 -3.33 -0.42
N THR A 64 5.08 -3.96 -0.50
CA THR A 64 4.38 -4.40 0.69
C THR A 64 4.28 -5.90 0.71
N LYS A 65 4.26 -6.47 1.91
CA LYS A 65 4.06 -7.88 2.05
C LYS A 65 3.23 -8.02 3.31
N GLY A 66 1.98 -8.43 3.18
CA GLY A 66 1.06 -8.45 4.29
C GLY A 66 0.82 -7.02 4.75
N ASP A 67 1.01 -6.77 6.02
CA ASP A 67 0.82 -5.44 6.58
C ASP A 67 2.15 -4.71 6.80
N THR A 68 3.20 -5.16 6.16
CA THR A 68 4.51 -4.52 6.31
C THR A 68 4.92 -3.83 5.02
N ILE A 69 5.41 -2.60 5.14
CA ILE A 69 5.96 -1.84 4.04
C ILE A 69 7.46 -1.96 4.15
N PHE A 70 8.10 -2.40 3.07
CA PHE A 70 9.56 -2.51 3.03
C PHE A 70 10.08 -1.42 2.11
N THR A 71 10.94 -0.57 2.61
CA THR A 71 11.49 0.54 1.81
C THR A 71 12.99 0.40 1.69
N SER A 72 13.54 0.92 0.60
CA SER A 72 14.97 0.95 0.43
C SER A 72 15.35 2.02 -0.56
N PHE A 73 16.56 2.57 -0.41
CA PHE A 73 17.02 3.55 -1.33
C PHE A 73 17.56 2.81 -2.54
N GLU A 74 16.98 3.07 -3.70
CA GLU A 74 17.37 2.40 -4.94
C GLU A 74 17.24 0.88 -4.88
N GLY A 75 16.33 0.38 -4.07
CA GLY A 75 16.09 -1.06 -4.03
C GLY A 75 17.14 -1.87 -3.31
N ASN A 76 18.09 -1.23 -2.62
CA ASN A 76 19.16 -1.95 -1.99
C ASN A 76 18.83 -2.41 -0.59
N GLN A 77 19.40 -3.52 -0.19
CA GLN A 77 19.23 -4.00 1.18
C GLN A 77 20.25 -3.34 2.07
N PRO A 78 19.98 -3.20 3.36
CA PRO A 78 18.83 -3.75 4.08
C PRO A 78 17.60 -2.87 3.89
N TYR A 79 16.44 -3.47 4.01
CA TYR A 79 15.21 -2.71 3.88
C TYR A 79 14.80 -2.13 5.23
N THR A 80 14.14 -0.98 5.18
CA THR A 80 13.51 -0.41 6.36
C THR A 80 12.08 -0.92 6.38
N LYS A 81 11.58 -1.32 7.54
CA LYS A 81 10.26 -1.91 7.65
C LYS A 81 9.32 -1.05 8.46
N PHE A 82 8.13 -0.85 7.96
CA PHE A 82 7.09 -0.14 8.68
C PHE A 82 5.88 -1.06 8.72
N VAL A 83 5.30 -1.27 9.88
CA VAL A 83 4.15 -2.17 10.00
C VAL A 83 2.88 -1.34 10.07
N ILE A 84 1.92 -1.66 9.21
CA ILE A 84 0.66 -0.96 9.16
C ILE A 84 -0.21 -1.52 10.26
N GLN A 85 -0.52 -0.72 11.26
CA GLN A 85 -1.35 -1.15 12.37
C GLN A 85 -2.80 -0.74 12.17
N LYS A 86 -3.05 0.28 11.37
CA LYS A 86 -4.39 0.69 11.04
C LYS A 86 -4.35 1.38 9.69
N LEU A 87 -5.28 1.10 8.82
CA LEU A 87 -5.36 1.77 7.54
C LEU A 87 -6.80 1.82 7.07
N ASP A 88 -7.31 3.03 6.88
CA ASP A 88 -8.61 3.21 6.25
C ASP A 88 -8.49 4.43 5.33
N ASP A 89 -9.61 4.93 4.82
CA ASP A 89 -9.56 6.00 3.84
C ASP A 89 -9.02 7.30 4.39
N GLN A 90 -9.08 7.51 5.70
CA GLN A 90 -8.71 8.76 6.30
C GLN A 90 -7.56 8.67 7.28
N GLN A 91 -7.24 7.51 7.76
CA GLN A 91 -6.24 7.35 8.81
C GLN A 91 -5.32 6.18 8.56
N MET A 92 -4.09 6.32 8.98
CA MET A 92 -3.11 5.26 8.88
C MET A 92 -2.17 5.32 10.08
N ASN A 93 -1.97 4.23 10.79
CA ASN A 93 -1.00 4.17 11.87
C ASN A 93 0.14 3.25 11.44
N LEU A 94 1.35 3.75 11.51
CA LEU A 94 2.52 2.97 11.14
C LEU A 94 3.42 2.77 12.34
N LEU A 95 3.87 1.54 12.53
CA LEU A 95 4.87 1.26 13.55
C LEU A 95 6.23 1.38 12.87
N TYR A 96 7.03 2.29 13.33
CA TYR A 96 8.36 2.55 12.81
C TYR A 96 9.37 1.55 13.35
N PRO A 97 10.52 1.42 12.72
CA PRO A 97 11.53 0.47 13.17
C PRO A 97 11.99 0.65 14.61
N ASP A 98 11.89 1.88 15.14
CA ASP A 98 12.27 2.13 16.50
C ASP A 98 11.13 1.91 17.49
N SER A 99 10.09 1.25 17.06
CA SER A 99 8.94 0.89 17.89
C SER A 99 8.03 2.08 18.23
N VAL A 100 8.16 3.16 17.50
CA VAL A 100 7.28 4.31 17.69
C VAL A 100 6.13 4.21 16.70
N VAL A 101 4.91 4.42 17.17
CA VAL A 101 3.75 4.42 16.28
C VAL A 101 3.46 5.84 15.87
N VAL A 102 3.39 6.09 14.58
CA VAL A 102 3.08 7.42 14.05
C VAL A 102 1.71 7.36 13.39
N LYS A 103 0.84 8.30 13.76
CA LYS A 103 -0.50 8.33 13.25
C LYS A 103 -0.62 9.37 12.16
N PHE A 104 -1.07 8.94 11.00
CA PHE A 104 -1.23 9.82 9.85
C PHE A 104 -2.70 9.98 9.51
N SER A 105 -3.02 11.10 8.89
CA SER A 105 -4.38 11.32 8.40
C SER A 105 -4.31 12.03 7.06
N ARG A 106 -5.44 12.09 6.36
CA ARG A 106 -5.55 12.80 5.11
C ARG A 106 -6.98 13.24 4.81
#